data_1606cff3980d6270dd21c655906e74c8
#
_entry.id   1606cff3980d6270dd21c655906e74c8
#
_cell.length_a   1.000
_cell.length_b   1.000
_cell.length_c   1.000
_cell.angle_alpha   90.00
_cell.angle_beta   90.00
_cell.angle_gamma   90.00
#
_symmetry.space_group_name_H-M   'P 1'
#
loop_
_entity.id
_entity.type
_entity.pdbx_description
1 polymer ?
#
loop_
_entity_poly.entity_id
_entity_poly.type
_entity_poly.pdbx_seq_one_letter_code
_entity_poly.pdbx_strand_id
1 'polypeptide(L)'
;MIFDTDTQLPIAHEEAPDILHDLLLLRKMEMEYPGVLQDIQERDINAARDRLREYRNIVLSPVSSDEARDRAIESGKSLMGALEDVVFIRVKKIIQIACDSHESGHVDPGAILPRETELLDAINAAIEGYLTREGFTPTKEGMRLSMSSVATVTT
;
A
#
# COMPACT_ATOMS: atom_id res chain seq x y z
N MET A 1 -25.78 38.59 -6.90
CA MET A 1 -26.24 37.96 -5.62
C MET A 1 -26.59 36.51 -5.81
N ILE A 2 -27.54 36.24 -6.66
CA ILE A 2 -27.91 34.86 -6.99
C ILE A 2 -26.70 34.07 -7.54
N PHE A 3 -25.82 34.76 -8.22
CA PHE A 3 -24.63 34.16 -8.83
C PHE A 3 -23.66 33.60 -7.84
N ASP A 4 -23.56 34.16 -6.65
CA ASP A 4 -22.66 33.71 -5.62
C ASP A 4 -23.06 32.31 -5.11
N THR A 5 -24.36 32.07 -5.03
CA THR A 5 -24.90 30.81 -4.60
C THR A 5 -24.61 29.72 -5.64
N ASP A 6 -24.80 30.04 -6.91
CA ASP A 6 -24.54 29.10 -7.99
C ASP A 6 -23.06 28.77 -8.11
N THR A 7 -22.20 29.73 -7.86
CA THR A 7 -20.75 29.53 -7.87
C THR A 7 -20.29 28.66 -6.74
N GLN A 8 -20.92 28.76 -5.58
CA GLN A 8 -20.54 27.95 -4.42
C GLN A 8 -20.84 26.46 -4.58
N LEU A 9 -21.96 26.13 -5.26
CA LEU A 9 -22.33 24.74 -5.45
C LEU A 9 -21.30 23.93 -6.26
N PRO A 10 -20.81 24.43 -7.40
CA PRO A 10 -19.73 23.74 -8.12
C PRO A 10 -18.46 23.57 -7.30
N ILE A 11 -18.09 24.58 -6.51
CA ILE A 11 -16.91 24.52 -5.66
C ILE A 11 -17.04 23.41 -4.61
N ALA A 12 -18.22 23.30 -3.99
CA ALA A 12 -18.48 22.27 -3.02
C ALA A 12 -18.37 20.87 -3.64
N HIS A 13 -18.82 20.69 -4.87
CA HIS A 13 -18.68 19.43 -5.60
C HIS A 13 -17.23 19.13 -5.96
N GLU A 14 -16.46 20.14 -6.34
CA GLU A 14 -15.05 19.99 -6.69
C GLU A 14 -14.21 19.60 -5.48
N GLU A 15 -14.61 20.05 -4.29
CA GLU A 15 -13.94 19.69 -3.04
C GLU A 15 -14.24 18.26 -2.61
N ALA A 16 -15.32 17.67 -3.11
CA ALA A 16 -15.61 16.28 -2.82
C ALA A 16 -14.55 15.40 -3.49
N PRO A 17 -13.79 14.64 -2.70
CA PRO A 17 -12.69 13.85 -3.27
C PRO A 17 -13.21 12.75 -4.17
N ASP A 18 -12.65 12.65 -5.35
CA ASP A 18 -12.83 11.50 -6.21
C ASP A 18 -11.80 10.44 -5.77
N ILE A 19 -12.21 9.67 -4.79
CA ILE A 19 -11.33 8.70 -4.14
C ILE A 19 -10.85 7.65 -5.12
N LEU A 20 -11.71 7.18 -6.02
CA LEU A 20 -11.33 6.20 -7.04
C LEU A 20 -10.27 6.78 -7.97
N HIS A 21 -10.47 8.01 -8.45
CA HIS A 21 -9.50 8.66 -9.32
C HIS A 21 -8.14 8.80 -8.63
N ASP A 22 -8.14 9.23 -7.37
CA ASP A 22 -6.91 9.38 -6.59
C ASP A 22 -6.18 8.04 -6.42
N LEU A 23 -6.90 6.96 -6.14
CA LEU A 23 -6.31 5.62 -6.04
C LEU A 23 -5.74 5.13 -7.37
N LEU A 24 -6.42 5.41 -8.46
CA LEU A 24 -5.93 5.02 -9.78
C LEU A 24 -4.65 5.80 -10.15
N LEU A 25 -4.56 7.06 -9.75
CA LEU A 25 -3.31 7.83 -9.90
C LEU A 25 -2.20 7.26 -9.03
N LEU A 26 -2.49 6.91 -7.79
CA LEU A 26 -1.50 6.28 -6.90
C LEU A 26 -1.01 4.96 -7.48
N ARG A 27 -1.92 4.13 -7.99
CA ARG A 27 -1.57 2.88 -8.64
C ARG A 27 -0.62 3.11 -9.82
N LYS A 28 -0.93 4.09 -10.65
CA LYS A 28 -0.11 4.43 -11.81
C LYS A 28 1.29 4.86 -11.37
N MET A 29 1.38 5.72 -10.37
CA MET A 29 2.66 6.18 -9.83
C MET A 29 3.50 5.03 -9.29
N GLU A 30 2.87 4.12 -8.54
CA GLU A 30 3.58 2.96 -8.01
C GLU A 30 4.09 2.04 -9.12
N MET A 31 3.33 1.89 -10.20
CA MET A 31 3.74 1.07 -11.33
C MET A 31 4.85 1.71 -12.17
N GLU A 32 4.85 3.03 -12.30
CA GLU A 32 5.86 3.76 -13.08
C GLU A 32 7.23 3.80 -12.43
N TYR A 33 7.28 3.67 -11.11
CA TYR A 33 8.53 3.74 -10.34
C TYR A 33 8.75 2.46 -9.54
N PRO A 34 9.07 1.35 -10.22
CA PRO A 34 9.31 0.08 -9.52
C PRO A 34 10.52 0.17 -8.60
N GLY A 35 10.46 -0.55 -7.49
CA GLY A 35 11.55 -0.60 -6.53
C GLY A 35 11.58 0.53 -5.51
N VAL A 36 10.76 1.56 -5.66
CA VAL A 36 10.68 2.69 -4.72
C VAL A 36 9.22 2.94 -4.36
N LEU A 37 8.95 3.01 -3.06
CA LEU A 37 7.61 3.36 -2.57
C LEU A 37 7.34 4.84 -2.84
N GLN A 38 6.21 5.13 -3.45
CA GLN A 38 5.81 6.49 -3.74
C GLN A 38 5.20 7.17 -2.53
N ASP A 39 5.27 8.49 -2.49
CA ASP A 39 4.72 9.28 -1.38
C ASP A 39 3.19 9.29 -1.47
N ILE A 40 2.57 8.44 -0.66
CA ILE A 40 1.13 8.44 -0.47
C ILE A 40 0.83 8.71 1.00
N GLN A 41 -0.38 9.13 1.29
CA GLN A 41 -0.76 9.44 2.67
C GLN A 41 -1.72 8.39 3.21
N GLU A 42 -1.58 8.06 4.49
CA GLU A 42 -2.49 7.12 5.14
C GLU A 42 -3.94 7.56 5.04
N ARG A 43 -4.18 8.88 5.05
CA ARG A 43 -5.54 9.42 4.92
C ARG A 43 -6.21 9.00 3.61
N ASP A 44 -5.44 8.83 2.53
CA ASP A 44 -5.98 8.42 1.23
C ASP A 44 -6.46 6.98 1.27
N ILE A 45 -5.69 6.12 1.90
CA ILE A 45 -6.06 4.72 2.11
C ILE A 45 -7.27 4.61 3.06
N ASN A 46 -7.25 5.39 4.13
CA ASN A 46 -8.35 5.41 5.10
C ASN A 46 -9.64 5.94 4.48
N ALA A 47 -9.55 6.99 3.66
CA ALA A 47 -10.69 7.54 2.93
C ALA A 47 -11.32 6.49 2.00
N ALA A 48 -10.50 5.69 1.33
CA ALA A 48 -10.99 4.60 0.48
C ALA A 48 -11.75 3.55 1.31
N ARG A 49 -11.20 3.16 2.45
CA ARG A 49 -11.85 2.20 3.35
C ARG A 49 -13.16 2.73 3.91
N ASP A 50 -13.19 3.99 4.29
CA ASP A 50 -14.40 4.65 4.78
C ASP A 50 -15.48 4.69 3.71
N ARG A 51 -15.10 4.99 2.47
CA ARG A 51 -16.04 4.98 1.35
C ARG A 51 -16.59 3.58 1.07
N LEU A 52 -15.76 2.55 1.19
CA LEU A 52 -16.21 1.16 1.07
C LEU A 52 -17.24 0.80 2.15
N ARG A 53 -17.04 1.27 3.39
CA ARG A 53 -18.03 1.09 4.46
C ARG A 53 -19.34 1.78 4.13
N GLU A 54 -19.29 3.00 3.58
CA GLU A 54 -20.48 3.72 3.15
C GLU A 54 -21.25 2.92 2.09
N TYR A 55 -20.56 2.39 1.08
CA TYR A 55 -21.19 1.56 0.06
C TYR A 55 -21.80 0.30 0.66
N ARG A 56 -21.09 -0.35 1.56
CA ARG A 56 -21.60 -1.51 2.27
C ARG A 56 -22.89 -1.18 3.04
N ASN A 57 -22.91 -0.05 3.73
CA ASN A 57 -24.08 0.38 4.48
C ASN A 57 -25.28 0.63 3.58
N ILE A 58 -25.07 1.21 2.39
CA ILE A 58 -26.12 1.39 1.40
C ILE A 58 -26.69 0.04 0.94
N VAL A 59 -25.82 -0.92 0.65
CA VAL A 59 -26.22 -2.26 0.19
C VAL A 59 -27.02 -2.98 1.27
N LEU A 60 -26.65 -2.85 2.53
CA LEU A 60 -27.29 -3.55 3.64
C LEU A 60 -28.51 -2.81 4.20
N SER A 61 -28.72 -1.55 3.84
CA SER A 61 -29.86 -0.78 4.36
C SER A 61 -31.16 -1.22 3.72
N PRO A 62 -32.20 -1.49 4.56
CA PRO A 62 -33.50 -1.87 4.03
C PRO A 62 -34.26 -0.73 3.35
N VAL A 63 -33.83 0.53 3.59
CA VAL A 63 -34.48 1.69 3.01
C VAL A 63 -33.83 2.15 1.68
N SER A 64 -32.72 1.55 1.29
CA SER A 64 -32.09 1.86 0.01
C SER A 64 -32.91 1.35 -1.15
N SER A 65 -32.98 2.14 -2.23
CA SER A 65 -33.58 1.69 -3.48
C SER A 65 -32.71 0.65 -4.17
N ASP A 66 -33.30 -0.12 -5.07
CA ASP A 66 -32.51 -1.09 -5.86
C ASP A 66 -31.45 -0.41 -6.70
N GLU A 67 -31.77 0.75 -7.28
CA GLU A 67 -30.81 1.55 -8.05
C GLU A 67 -29.64 2.02 -7.19
N ALA A 68 -29.91 2.47 -5.96
CA ALA A 68 -28.86 2.90 -5.04
C ALA A 68 -27.96 1.73 -4.65
N ARG A 69 -28.53 0.56 -4.39
CA ARG A 69 -27.75 -0.66 -4.10
C ARG A 69 -26.87 -1.06 -5.26
N ASP A 70 -27.41 -1.08 -6.47
CA ASP A 70 -26.66 -1.47 -7.67
C ASP A 70 -25.48 -0.53 -7.90
N ARG A 71 -25.70 0.77 -7.76
CA ARG A 71 -24.60 1.76 -7.88
C ARG A 71 -23.55 1.57 -6.81
N ALA A 72 -23.97 1.31 -5.58
CA ALA A 72 -23.02 1.08 -4.47
C ALA A 72 -22.20 -0.18 -4.70
N ILE A 73 -22.79 -1.25 -5.24
CA ILE A 73 -22.08 -2.48 -5.58
C ILE A 73 -21.05 -2.22 -6.67
N GLU A 74 -21.42 -1.56 -7.74
CA GLU A 74 -20.52 -1.26 -8.87
C GLU A 74 -19.38 -0.35 -8.44
N SER A 75 -19.71 0.74 -7.75
CA SER A 75 -18.70 1.68 -7.26
C SER A 75 -17.78 1.01 -6.22
N GLY A 76 -18.35 0.18 -5.37
CA GLY A 76 -17.60 -0.58 -4.37
C GLY A 76 -16.62 -1.56 -4.99
N LYS A 77 -17.01 -2.26 -6.03
CA LYS A 77 -16.12 -3.19 -6.75
C LYS A 77 -14.94 -2.46 -7.38
N SER A 78 -15.20 -1.33 -8.04
CA SER A 78 -14.17 -0.54 -8.68
C SER A 78 -13.18 0.01 -7.65
N LEU A 79 -13.68 0.55 -6.56
CA LEU A 79 -12.86 1.11 -5.50
C LEU A 79 -12.04 0.03 -4.79
N MET A 80 -12.66 -1.10 -4.50
CA MET A 80 -12.01 -2.24 -3.87
C MET A 80 -10.85 -2.75 -4.72
N GLY A 81 -11.09 -2.94 -6.02
CA GLY A 81 -10.04 -3.38 -6.95
C GLY A 81 -8.86 -2.41 -7.01
N ALA A 82 -9.13 -1.11 -7.06
CA ALA A 82 -8.07 -0.09 -7.06
C ALA A 82 -7.28 -0.11 -5.75
N LEU A 83 -7.96 -0.22 -4.62
CA LEU A 83 -7.30 -0.29 -3.31
C LEU A 83 -6.45 -1.56 -3.16
N GLU A 84 -6.98 -2.70 -3.58
CA GLU A 84 -6.23 -3.96 -3.57
C GLU A 84 -4.95 -3.83 -4.42
N ASP A 85 -5.07 -3.26 -5.60
CA ASP A 85 -3.91 -3.08 -6.49
C ASP A 85 -2.82 -2.23 -5.84
N VAL A 86 -3.18 -1.09 -5.27
CA VAL A 86 -2.22 -0.21 -4.59
C VAL A 86 -1.54 -0.95 -3.44
N VAL A 87 -2.32 -1.60 -2.59
CA VAL A 87 -1.78 -2.31 -1.42
C VAL A 87 -0.84 -3.43 -1.86
N PHE A 88 -1.25 -4.26 -2.83
CA PHE A 88 -0.41 -5.37 -3.28
C PHE A 88 0.85 -4.93 -4.00
N ILE A 89 0.79 -3.87 -4.80
CA ILE A 89 1.99 -3.32 -5.43
C ILE A 89 2.98 -2.87 -4.36
N ARG A 90 2.51 -2.18 -3.32
CA ARG A 90 3.35 -1.73 -2.24
C ARG A 90 3.91 -2.89 -1.41
N VAL A 91 3.12 -3.91 -1.12
CA VAL A 91 3.60 -5.12 -0.42
C VAL A 91 4.74 -5.77 -1.20
N LYS A 92 4.59 -5.93 -2.51
CA LYS A 92 5.65 -6.51 -3.35
C LYS A 92 6.92 -5.66 -3.33
N LYS A 93 6.79 -4.35 -3.35
CA LYS A 93 7.94 -3.45 -3.22
C LYS A 93 8.63 -3.58 -1.87
N ILE A 94 7.86 -3.67 -0.79
CA ILE A 94 8.40 -3.85 0.56
C ILE A 94 9.19 -5.16 0.67
N ILE A 95 8.66 -6.25 0.13
CA ILE A 95 9.35 -7.54 0.09
C ILE A 95 10.66 -7.42 -0.70
N GLN A 96 10.63 -6.78 -1.87
CA GLN A 96 11.81 -6.60 -2.69
C GLN A 96 12.86 -5.72 -2.01
N ILE A 97 12.42 -4.64 -1.35
CA ILE A 97 13.31 -3.76 -0.58
C ILE A 97 14.00 -4.54 0.54
N ALA A 98 13.26 -5.38 1.24
CA ALA A 98 13.82 -6.22 2.29
C ALA A 98 14.86 -7.19 1.74
N CYS A 99 14.57 -7.86 0.62
CA CYS A 99 15.50 -8.76 -0.04
C CYS A 99 16.77 -8.02 -0.49
N ASP A 100 16.60 -6.88 -1.15
CA ASP A 100 17.72 -6.10 -1.65
C ASP A 100 18.59 -5.55 -0.51
N SER A 101 17.99 -5.16 0.61
CA SER A 101 18.72 -4.70 1.78
C SER A 101 19.60 -5.80 2.37
N HIS A 102 19.13 -7.03 2.41
CA HIS A 102 19.92 -8.16 2.91
C HIS A 102 20.97 -8.61 1.92
N GLU A 103 20.71 -8.43 0.64
CA GLU A 103 21.67 -8.83 -0.41
C GLU A 103 22.80 -7.81 -0.59
N SER A 104 22.48 -6.52 -0.52
CA SER A 104 23.40 -5.45 -0.92
C SER A 104 23.76 -4.47 0.20
N GLY A 105 23.18 -4.59 1.36
CA GLY A 105 23.27 -3.62 2.44
C GLY A 105 22.08 -2.69 2.47
N HIS A 106 22.23 -1.49 3.02
CA HIS A 106 21.11 -0.57 3.17
C HIS A 106 20.54 -0.13 1.82
N VAL A 107 19.23 -0.22 1.68
CA VAL A 107 18.46 0.28 0.55
C VAL A 107 17.42 1.27 1.09
N ASP A 108 17.34 2.45 0.48
CA ASP A 108 16.33 3.43 0.85
C ASP A 108 14.95 2.91 0.42
N PRO A 109 14.01 2.72 1.36
CA PRO A 109 12.69 2.21 1.02
C PRO A 109 11.79 3.23 0.31
N GLY A 110 12.17 4.50 0.27
CA GLY A 110 11.29 5.56 -0.21
C GLY A 110 10.28 5.98 0.86
N ALA A 111 9.08 6.33 0.45
CA ALA A 111 8.05 6.85 1.34
C ALA A 111 7.21 5.72 1.96
N ILE A 112 7.77 5.04 2.95
CA ILE A 112 7.07 3.98 3.68
C ILE A 112 6.05 4.57 4.65
N LEU A 113 4.87 3.96 4.71
CA LEU A 113 3.84 4.36 5.67
C LEU A 113 4.12 3.75 7.05
N PRO A 114 3.70 4.42 8.14
CA PRO A 114 3.86 3.86 9.49
C PRO A 114 3.31 2.44 9.64
N ARG A 115 2.14 2.15 9.07
CA ARG A 115 1.55 0.81 9.10
C ARG A 115 2.36 -0.23 8.32
N GLU A 116 3.13 0.21 7.34
CA GLU A 116 3.98 -0.67 6.52
C GLU A 116 5.32 -0.96 7.19
N THR A 117 5.73 -0.13 8.12
CA THR A 117 7.00 -0.31 8.86
C THR A 117 6.99 -1.64 9.62
N GLU A 118 5.87 -2.00 10.24
CA GLU A 118 5.77 -3.28 10.94
C GLU A 118 5.92 -4.46 9.98
N LEU A 119 5.35 -4.35 8.78
CA LEU A 119 5.50 -5.38 7.76
C LEU A 119 6.95 -5.51 7.33
N LEU A 120 7.60 -4.38 7.04
CA LEU A 120 9.02 -4.38 6.65
C LEU A 120 9.90 -4.99 7.74
N ASP A 121 9.68 -4.61 9.00
CA ASP A 121 10.44 -5.13 10.14
C ASP A 121 10.24 -6.64 10.29
N ALA A 122 9.01 -7.13 10.15
CA ALA A 122 8.69 -8.55 10.23
C ALA A 122 9.36 -9.35 9.11
N ILE A 123 9.33 -8.83 7.88
CA ILE A 123 9.98 -9.47 6.73
C ILE A 123 11.49 -9.48 6.92
N ASN A 124 12.07 -8.37 7.34
CA ASN A 124 13.51 -8.28 7.61
C ASN A 124 13.94 -9.29 8.68
N ALA A 125 13.20 -9.40 9.77
CA ALA A 125 13.49 -10.36 10.83
C ALA A 125 13.43 -11.80 10.33
N ALA A 126 12.42 -12.12 9.51
CA ALA A 126 12.28 -13.46 8.96
C ALA A 126 13.42 -13.82 8.01
N ILE A 127 13.82 -12.91 7.12
CA ILE A 127 14.91 -13.12 6.17
C ILE A 127 16.23 -13.27 6.94
N GLU A 128 16.51 -12.35 7.86
CA GLU A 128 17.75 -12.36 8.65
C GLU A 128 17.87 -13.65 9.46
N GLY A 129 16.77 -14.06 10.11
CA GLY A 129 16.75 -15.30 10.89
C GLY A 129 17.03 -16.52 10.03
N TYR A 130 16.44 -16.59 8.85
CA TYR A 130 16.70 -17.69 7.91
C TYR A 130 18.16 -17.68 7.45
N LEU A 131 18.65 -16.53 6.99
CA LEU A 131 20.03 -16.43 6.50
C LEU A 131 21.06 -16.74 7.57
N THR A 132 20.81 -16.30 8.81
CA THR A 132 21.69 -16.62 9.94
C THR A 132 21.76 -18.13 10.17
N ARG A 133 20.63 -18.82 10.10
CA ARG A 133 20.62 -20.31 10.21
C ARG A 133 21.37 -20.99 9.08
N GLU A 134 21.41 -20.36 7.91
CA GLU A 134 22.16 -20.87 6.76
C GLU A 134 23.64 -20.46 6.78
N GLY A 135 24.10 -19.80 7.82
CA GLY A 135 25.50 -19.43 7.98
C GLY A 135 25.90 -18.06 7.47
N PHE A 136 24.92 -17.23 7.13
CA PHE A 136 25.19 -15.84 6.71
C PHE A 136 25.41 -14.96 7.93
N THR A 137 26.29 -13.97 7.78
CA THR A 137 26.54 -12.94 8.80
C THR A 137 26.37 -11.56 8.19
N PRO A 138 25.89 -10.58 8.98
CA PRO A 138 25.71 -9.21 8.48
C PRO A 138 27.06 -8.56 8.22
N THR A 139 27.16 -7.85 7.09
CA THR A 139 28.28 -7.00 6.72
C THR A 139 27.76 -5.65 6.24
N LYS A 140 28.65 -4.70 5.96
CA LYS A 140 28.27 -3.40 5.37
C LYS A 140 27.64 -3.55 3.99
N GLU A 141 27.92 -4.65 3.31
CA GLU A 141 27.47 -4.94 1.95
C GLU A 141 26.34 -5.98 1.93
N GLY A 142 25.67 -6.18 3.06
CA GLY A 142 24.58 -7.11 3.21
C GLY A 142 25.02 -8.39 3.93
N MET A 143 24.16 -9.39 3.89
CA MET A 143 24.41 -10.69 4.50
C MET A 143 25.32 -11.51 3.60
N ARG A 144 26.35 -12.12 4.19
CA ARG A 144 27.36 -12.87 3.43
C ARG A 144 27.74 -14.16 4.15
N LEU A 145 28.03 -15.19 3.37
CA LEU A 145 28.63 -16.43 3.87
C LEU A 145 30.13 -16.25 4.10
N SER A 146 30.64 -16.95 5.10
CA SER A 146 32.07 -17.11 5.29
C SER A 146 32.40 -18.60 5.38
N MET A 147 33.64 -18.96 5.16
CA MET A 147 34.06 -20.39 5.26
C MET A 147 33.83 -20.93 6.66
N SER A 148 34.08 -20.14 7.69
CA SER A 148 33.83 -20.55 9.07
C SER A 148 32.34 -20.71 9.36
N SER A 149 31.48 -19.81 8.80
CA SER A 149 30.03 -19.90 8.95
C SER A 149 29.47 -21.15 8.27
N VAL A 150 29.96 -21.47 7.09
CA VAL A 150 29.56 -22.70 6.36
C VAL A 150 29.91 -23.96 7.16
N ALA A 151 31.09 -24.02 7.72
CA ALA A 151 31.52 -25.14 8.55
C ALA A 151 30.63 -25.31 9.79
N THR A 152 30.19 -24.23 10.40
CA THR A 152 29.28 -24.25 11.54
C THR A 152 27.90 -24.78 11.17
N VAL A 153 27.39 -24.38 10.02
CA VAL A 153 26.06 -24.80 9.55
C VAL A 153 26.02 -26.28 9.16
N THR A 154 27.12 -26.81 8.61
CA THR A 154 27.17 -28.18 8.14
C THR A 154 27.31 -29.22 9.28
N THR A 155 27.62 -28.80 10.47
CA THR A 155 27.67 -29.66 11.65
C THR A 155 26.32 -29.72 12.36
#